data_f0ae9feb01c80c96e3e96d888d5380b2
#
_entry.id   f0ae9feb01c80c96e3e96d888d5380b2
#
_cell.length_a   1.000
_cell.length_b   1.000
_cell.length_c   1.000
_cell.angle_alpha   90.00
_cell.angle_beta   90.00
_cell.angle_gamma   90.00
#
_symmetry.space_group_name_H-M   'P 1'
#
loop_
_entity.id
_entity.type
_entity.pdbx_description
1 polymer ?
#
loop_
_entity_poly.entity_id
_entity_poly.type
_entity_poly.pdbx_seq_one_letter_code
_entity_poly.pdbx_strand_id
1 'polypeptide(L)'
;MTVGVVIPAFNEEQNLSSVLSTVRMVDGIHQIIVVDDGSTDATFHIAEFHARCDAHILAIHLPENRGKAAAMLVGVQALSTDLVIFLDADLIGLQPLHITKLHIPLKNRECEMTIATFTSGGLLTDASHRISPNLTGQRCLRRLNAEQALTPLAKARYGAEMGLTIHARNQNWKIIKITWPGVTHCMKEKKRKVAAGLYSRLQMYHQIMYVLTRNKSGRSFRHRFNFRRFRWPVQ
;
A
#
# COMPACT_ATOMS: atom_id res chain seq x y z
N MET A 1 -16.69 3.90 -14.36
CA MET A 1 -15.34 4.10 -13.83
C MET A 1 -14.51 2.86 -14.09
N THR A 2 -13.42 3.02 -14.78
CA THR A 2 -12.42 1.98 -15.04
C THR A 2 -11.53 1.77 -13.82
N VAL A 3 -11.03 0.55 -13.61
CA VAL A 3 -10.23 0.18 -12.44
C VAL A 3 -8.90 -0.40 -12.86
N GLY A 4 -7.82 0.14 -12.33
CA GLY A 4 -6.47 -0.40 -12.47
C GLY A 4 -5.93 -0.88 -11.13
N VAL A 5 -4.95 -1.78 -11.21
CA VAL A 5 -4.23 -2.32 -10.05
C VAL A 5 -2.76 -1.95 -10.17
N VAL A 6 -2.15 -1.49 -9.08
CA VAL A 6 -0.71 -1.26 -8.97
C VAL A 6 -0.15 -2.18 -7.89
N ILE A 7 0.85 -2.96 -8.25
CA ILE A 7 1.54 -3.91 -7.37
C ILE A 7 3.02 -3.52 -7.31
N PRO A 8 3.44 -2.74 -6.30
CA PRO A 8 4.86 -2.52 -6.04
C PRO A 8 5.48 -3.80 -5.49
N ALA A 9 6.59 -4.26 -6.07
CA ALA A 9 7.28 -5.48 -5.71
C ALA A 9 8.77 -5.23 -5.47
N PHE A 10 9.35 -5.87 -4.45
CA PHE A 10 10.78 -5.88 -4.18
C PHE A 10 11.19 -7.18 -3.51
N ASN A 11 11.88 -8.05 -4.23
CA ASN A 11 12.28 -9.40 -3.80
C ASN A 11 11.07 -10.23 -3.33
N GLU A 12 10.10 -10.42 -4.24
CA GLU A 12 8.84 -11.14 -4.02
C GLU A 12 8.63 -12.30 -5.01
N GLU A 13 9.71 -12.92 -5.48
CA GLU A 13 9.66 -14.04 -6.44
C GLU A 13 8.73 -15.18 -6.01
N GLN A 14 8.58 -15.42 -4.69
CA GLN A 14 7.78 -16.52 -4.16
C GLN A 14 6.27 -16.28 -4.20
N ASN A 15 5.85 -15.02 -4.15
CA ASN A 15 4.44 -14.68 -3.91
C ASN A 15 3.78 -13.96 -5.09
N LEU A 16 4.53 -13.21 -5.88
CA LEU A 16 4.01 -12.32 -6.93
C LEU A 16 3.09 -13.05 -7.92
N SER A 17 3.49 -14.24 -8.37
CA SER A 17 2.70 -15.02 -9.35
C SER A 17 1.31 -15.39 -8.84
N SER A 18 1.20 -15.75 -7.55
CA SER A 18 -0.09 -16.07 -6.90
C SER A 18 -1.01 -14.84 -6.83
N VAL A 19 -0.44 -13.69 -6.46
CA VAL A 19 -1.19 -12.42 -6.40
C VAL A 19 -1.69 -12.04 -7.79
N LEU A 20 -0.82 -12.09 -8.82
CA LEU A 20 -1.21 -11.78 -10.21
C LEU A 20 -2.29 -12.71 -10.73
N SER A 21 -2.17 -14.02 -10.47
CA SER A 21 -3.17 -15.00 -10.86
C SER A 21 -4.55 -14.69 -10.25
N THR A 22 -4.58 -14.25 -8.99
CA THR A 22 -5.84 -13.86 -8.34
C THR A 22 -6.41 -12.56 -8.91
N VAL A 23 -5.57 -11.55 -9.19
CA VAL A 23 -6.03 -10.26 -9.73
C VAL A 23 -6.63 -10.44 -11.12
N ARG A 24 -6.06 -11.31 -11.95
CA ARG A 24 -6.57 -11.65 -13.30
C ARG A 24 -7.97 -12.26 -13.31
N MET A 25 -8.37 -12.92 -12.21
CA MET A 25 -9.72 -13.50 -12.06
C MET A 25 -10.77 -12.46 -11.66
N VAL A 26 -10.42 -11.21 -11.45
CA VAL A 26 -11.34 -10.18 -11.01
C VAL A 26 -11.96 -9.48 -12.21
N ASP A 27 -13.27 -9.61 -12.38
CA ASP A 27 -13.99 -8.91 -13.42
C ASP A 27 -13.93 -7.39 -13.24
N GLY A 28 -13.74 -6.68 -14.37
CA GLY A 28 -13.72 -5.21 -14.38
C GLY A 28 -12.41 -4.57 -13.94
N ILE A 29 -11.32 -5.33 -13.84
CA ILE A 29 -9.95 -4.80 -13.82
C ILE A 29 -9.52 -4.59 -15.28
N HIS A 30 -9.09 -3.36 -15.59
CA HIS A 30 -8.74 -2.95 -16.97
C HIS A 30 -7.24 -2.92 -17.21
N GLN A 31 -6.46 -2.66 -16.18
CA GLN A 31 -5.00 -2.60 -16.25
C GLN A 31 -4.39 -3.11 -14.93
N ILE A 32 -3.28 -3.82 -15.04
CA ILE A 32 -2.47 -4.28 -13.91
C ILE A 32 -1.04 -3.80 -14.15
N ILE A 33 -0.51 -2.96 -13.29
CA ILE A 33 0.86 -2.47 -13.37
C ILE A 33 1.66 -3.10 -12.24
N VAL A 34 2.63 -3.92 -12.58
CA VAL A 34 3.63 -4.43 -11.63
C VAL A 34 4.86 -3.53 -11.73
N VAL A 35 5.25 -2.93 -10.62
CA VAL A 35 6.47 -2.11 -10.55
C VAL A 35 7.49 -2.82 -9.67
N ASP A 36 8.49 -3.38 -10.31
CA ASP A 36 9.64 -3.97 -9.64
C ASP A 36 10.61 -2.88 -9.21
N ASP A 37 10.79 -2.72 -7.91
CA ASP A 37 11.60 -1.67 -7.28
C ASP A 37 13.09 -2.09 -7.15
N GLY A 38 13.68 -2.55 -8.27
CA GLY A 38 15.08 -2.93 -8.33
C GLY A 38 15.38 -4.24 -7.59
N SER A 39 14.57 -5.28 -7.79
CA SER A 39 14.79 -6.60 -7.19
C SER A 39 16.08 -7.26 -7.69
N THR A 40 16.64 -8.11 -6.84
CA THR A 40 17.85 -8.91 -7.13
C THR A 40 17.54 -10.39 -7.32
N ASP A 41 16.29 -10.80 -7.15
CA ASP A 41 15.75 -12.14 -7.34
C ASP A 41 14.97 -12.23 -8.68
N ALA A 42 14.19 -13.29 -8.88
CA ALA A 42 13.41 -13.49 -10.10
C ALA A 42 12.12 -12.66 -10.20
N THR A 43 11.88 -11.69 -9.30
CA THR A 43 10.63 -10.92 -9.25
C THR A 43 10.28 -10.26 -10.58
N PHE A 44 11.23 -9.56 -11.21
CA PHE A 44 10.97 -8.90 -12.49
C PHE A 44 10.69 -9.90 -13.62
N HIS A 45 11.44 -11.00 -13.69
CA HIS A 45 11.20 -12.05 -14.71
C HIS A 45 9.81 -12.66 -14.59
N ILE A 46 9.30 -12.85 -13.37
CA ILE A 46 7.93 -13.31 -13.12
C ILE A 46 6.91 -12.28 -13.62
N ALA A 47 7.11 -11.00 -13.28
CA ALA A 47 6.24 -9.93 -13.76
C ALA A 47 6.20 -9.85 -15.29
N GLU A 48 7.37 -9.90 -15.93
CA GLU A 48 7.52 -9.89 -17.38
C GLU A 48 6.85 -11.11 -18.06
N PHE A 49 7.01 -12.30 -17.48
CA PHE A 49 6.33 -13.50 -17.97
C PHE A 49 4.81 -13.32 -17.97
N HIS A 50 4.22 -12.83 -16.88
CA HIS A 50 2.79 -12.57 -16.82
C HIS A 50 2.35 -11.47 -17.80
N ALA A 51 3.15 -10.42 -18.00
CA ALA A 51 2.87 -9.38 -18.99
C ALA A 51 2.89 -9.87 -20.44
N ARG A 52 3.76 -10.83 -20.76
CA ARG A 52 3.77 -11.48 -22.10
C ARG A 52 2.54 -12.38 -22.33
N CYS A 53 1.98 -12.93 -21.26
CA CYS A 53 0.80 -13.81 -21.32
C CYS A 53 -0.53 -13.05 -21.28
N ASP A 54 -0.55 -11.79 -20.86
CA ASP A 54 -1.77 -11.00 -20.68
C ASP A 54 -1.54 -9.52 -20.99
N ALA A 55 -2.16 -9.03 -22.04
CA ALA A 55 -2.02 -7.64 -22.51
C ALA A 55 -2.54 -6.59 -21.52
N HIS A 56 -3.32 -6.97 -20.50
CA HIS A 56 -3.74 -6.07 -19.44
C HIS A 56 -2.65 -5.83 -18.37
N ILE A 57 -1.56 -6.62 -18.40
CA ILE A 57 -0.46 -6.52 -17.45
C ILE A 57 0.70 -5.76 -18.08
N LEU A 58 1.23 -4.77 -17.37
CA LEU A 58 2.47 -4.08 -17.69
C LEU A 58 3.47 -4.30 -16.55
N ALA A 59 4.64 -4.82 -16.87
CA ALA A 59 5.76 -4.92 -15.95
C ALA A 59 6.74 -3.75 -16.17
N ILE A 60 7.05 -3.04 -15.10
CA ILE A 60 8.01 -1.93 -15.09
C ILE A 60 9.14 -2.28 -14.14
N HIS A 61 10.39 -2.22 -14.63
CA HIS A 61 11.58 -2.42 -13.82
C HIS A 61 12.24 -1.07 -13.50
N LEU A 62 12.52 -0.84 -12.22
CA LEU A 62 13.34 0.28 -11.78
C LEU A 62 14.79 -0.18 -11.62
N PRO A 63 15.79 0.58 -12.11
CA PRO A 63 17.19 0.15 -12.09
C PRO A 63 17.78 0.03 -10.68
N GLU A 64 17.14 0.66 -9.70
CA GLU A 64 17.53 0.66 -8.29
C GLU A 64 16.32 0.74 -7.36
N ASN A 65 16.48 0.29 -6.11
CA ASN A 65 15.45 0.41 -5.08
C ASN A 65 15.24 1.87 -4.67
N ARG A 66 14.11 2.44 -5.08
CA ARG A 66 13.69 3.82 -4.78
C ARG A 66 12.67 3.89 -3.65
N GLY A 67 12.19 2.75 -3.18
CA GLY A 67 11.22 2.61 -2.10
C GLY A 67 9.77 2.56 -2.57
N LYS A 68 8.92 1.93 -1.75
CA LYS A 68 7.52 1.61 -2.08
C LYS A 68 6.72 2.80 -2.62
N ALA A 69 6.88 4.00 -2.03
CA ALA A 69 6.13 5.18 -2.48
C ALA A 69 6.50 5.60 -3.92
N ALA A 70 7.79 5.49 -4.28
CA ALA A 70 8.25 5.78 -5.63
C ALA A 70 7.73 4.75 -6.63
N ALA A 71 7.79 3.45 -6.30
CA ALA A 71 7.22 2.40 -7.11
C ALA A 71 5.70 2.54 -7.30
N MET A 72 4.96 2.87 -6.24
CA MET A 72 3.52 3.17 -6.31
C MET A 72 3.23 4.36 -7.23
N LEU A 73 4.02 5.45 -7.15
CA LEU A 73 3.84 6.62 -8.00
C LEU A 73 4.08 6.28 -9.48
N VAL A 74 5.16 5.57 -9.80
CA VAL A 74 5.45 5.10 -11.17
C VAL A 74 4.29 4.27 -11.70
N GLY A 75 3.76 3.35 -10.90
CA GLY A 75 2.60 2.54 -11.29
C GLY A 75 1.35 3.37 -11.55
N VAL A 76 1.05 4.36 -10.70
CA VAL A 76 -0.10 5.26 -10.89
C VAL A 76 0.04 6.09 -12.16
N GLN A 77 1.24 6.57 -12.48
CA GLN A 77 1.51 7.34 -13.69
C GLN A 77 1.39 6.51 -14.98
N ALA A 78 1.65 5.21 -14.89
CA ALA A 78 1.48 4.28 -16.01
C ALA A 78 0.01 3.86 -16.25
N LEU A 79 -0.90 4.11 -15.27
CA LEU A 79 -2.32 3.80 -15.41
C LEU A 79 -3.07 4.87 -16.23
N SER A 80 -4.03 4.42 -17.04
CA SER A 80 -5.01 5.26 -17.72
C SER A 80 -6.43 5.15 -17.16
N THR A 81 -6.61 4.49 -16.00
CA THR A 81 -7.89 4.21 -15.37
C THR A 81 -8.36 5.30 -14.40
N ASP A 82 -9.66 5.31 -14.05
CA ASP A 82 -10.26 6.28 -13.11
C ASP A 82 -9.87 6.00 -11.66
N LEU A 83 -9.86 4.72 -11.29
CA LEU A 83 -9.56 4.21 -9.95
C LEU A 83 -8.26 3.42 -9.97
N VAL A 84 -7.53 3.49 -8.87
CA VAL A 84 -6.37 2.63 -8.60
C VAL A 84 -6.60 1.81 -7.34
N ILE A 85 -6.28 0.53 -7.43
CA ILE A 85 -6.15 -0.37 -6.28
C ILE A 85 -4.66 -0.62 -6.07
N PHE A 86 -4.18 -0.41 -4.86
CA PHE A 86 -2.84 -0.84 -4.44
C PHE A 86 -2.95 -2.19 -3.76
N LEU A 87 -2.09 -3.13 -4.17
CA LEU A 87 -1.94 -4.45 -3.56
C LEU A 87 -0.46 -4.72 -3.29
N ASP A 88 -0.17 -5.34 -2.15
CA ASP A 88 1.18 -5.83 -1.87
C ASP A 88 1.43 -7.14 -2.61
N ALA A 89 2.67 -7.37 -3.02
CA ALA A 89 3.07 -8.55 -3.79
C ALA A 89 3.22 -9.83 -2.94
N ASP A 90 3.14 -9.72 -1.60
CA ASP A 90 3.35 -10.78 -0.62
C ASP A 90 2.06 -11.28 0.07
N LEU A 91 0.90 -11.01 -0.52
CA LEU A 91 -0.39 -11.40 0.03
C LEU A 91 -0.64 -12.91 -0.09
N ILE A 92 -1.01 -13.54 1.04
CA ILE A 92 -1.43 -14.94 1.11
C ILE A 92 -2.94 -15.00 1.43
N GLY A 93 -3.66 -15.92 0.78
CA GLY A 93 -5.10 -16.08 0.97
C GLY A 93 -5.95 -15.01 0.27
N LEU A 94 -5.33 -14.22 -0.63
CA LEU A 94 -6.07 -13.27 -1.45
C LEU A 94 -7.08 -13.99 -2.34
N GLN A 95 -8.29 -13.44 -2.44
CA GLN A 95 -9.37 -13.94 -3.30
C GLN A 95 -9.93 -12.81 -4.15
N PRO A 96 -10.49 -13.10 -5.35
CA PRO A 96 -11.10 -12.10 -6.23
C PRO A 96 -12.14 -11.22 -5.52
N LEU A 97 -12.96 -11.81 -4.65
CA LEU A 97 -14.00 -11.10 -3.89
C LEU A 97 -13.39 -10.00 -2.96
N HIS A 98 -12.20 -10.21 -2.43
CA HIS A 98 -11.52 -9.21 -1.61
C HIS A 98 -11.26 -7.93 -2.42
N ILE A 99 -10.73 -8.08 -3.63
CA ILE A 99 -10.41 -6.97 -4.54
C ILE A 99 -11.69 -6.28 -5.02
N THR A 100 -12.71 -7.08 -5.37
CA THR A 100 -14.02 -6.56 -5.79
C THR A 100 -14.64 -5.67 -4.71
N LYS A 101 -14.62 -6.08 -3.45
CA LYS A 101 -15.14 -5.29 -2.32
C LYS A 101 -14.41 -3.98 -2.12
N LEU A 102 -13.12 -3.85 -2.51
CA LEU A 102 -12.39 -2.59 -2.38
C LEU A 102 -12.90 -1.50 -3.32
N HIS A 103 -13.25 -1.82 -4.58
CA HIS A 103 -13.55 -0.79 -5.56
C HIS A 103 -15.06 -0.48 -5.69
N ILE A 104 -15.95 -1.39 -5.27
CA ILE A 104 -17.39 -1.18 -5.36
C ILE A 104 -17.85 0.11 -4.67
N PRO A 105 -17.46 0.43 -3.42
CA PRO A 105 -17.92 1.64 -2.76
C PRO A 105 -17.50 2.93 -3.48
N LEU A 106 -16.33 2.92 -4.14
CA LEU A 106 -15.90 4.06 -4.95
C LEU A 106 -16.70 4.17 -6.25
N LYS A 107 -17.00 3.04 -6.92
CA LYS A 107 -17.86 3.04 -8.12
C LYS A 107 -19.25 3.60 -7.80
N ASN A 108 -19.78 3.28 -6.62
CA ASN A 108 -21.06 3.78 -6.12
C ASN A 108 -20.98 5.21 -5.55
N ARG A 109 -19.80 5.83 -5.51
CA ARG A 109 -19.56 7.17 -4.95
C ARG A 109 -19.90 7.27 -3.44
N GLU A 110 -19.79 6.17 -2.71
CA GLU A 110 -20.06 6.10 -1.27
C GLU A 110 -18.91 6.67 -0.42
N CYS A 111 -17.67 6.68 -0.99
CA CYS A 111 -16.47 7.16 -0.32
C CYS A 111 -15.39 7.60 -1.33
N GLU A 112 -14.35 8.29 -0.84
CA GLU A 112 -13.18 8.69 -1.62
C GLU A 112 -12.03 7.67 -1.54
N MET A 113 -12.00 6.84 -0.47
CA MET A 113 -11.00 5.80 -0.29
C MET A 113 -11.56 4.61 0.48
N THR A 114 -11.18 3.40 0.06
CA THR A 114 -11.34 2.18 0.87
C THR A 114 -9.99 1.67 1.34
N ILE A 115 -9.96 1.01 2.48
CA ILE A 115 -8.76 0.38 3.06
C ILE A 115 -9.15 -1.03 3.51
N ALA A 116 -8.39 -2.05 3.08
CA ALA A 116 -8.54 -3.40 3.59
C ALA A 116 -7.98 -3.53 5.01
N THR A 117 -8.64 -4.29 5.86
CA THR A 117 -8.17 -4.66 7.20
C THR A 117 -8.20 -6.17 7.34
N PHE A 118 -7.12 -6.77 7.87
CA PHE A 118 -7.02 -8.22 8.04
C PHE A 118 -7.52 -8.63 9.42
N THR A 119 -8.22 -9.77 9.50
CA THR A 119 -8.78 -10.30 10.77
C THR A 119 -8.19 -11.64 11.17
N SER A 120 -7.26 -12.18 10.40
CA SER A 120 -6.63 -13.47 10.66
C SER A 120 -5.13 -13.33 10.79
N GLY A 121 -4.69 -13.02 11.99
CA GLY A 121 -3.31 -13.11 12.41
C GLY A 121 -3.32 -13.59 13.84
N GLY A 122 -2.37 -14.47 14.23
CA GLY A 122 -2.27 -14.91 15.63
C GLY A 122 -2.18 -13.73 16.61
N LEU A 123 -2.32 -13.98 17.91
CA LEU A 123 -2.39 -12.99 19.00
C LEU A 123 -1.40 -11.82 18.89
N LEU A 124 -0.20 -12.02 18.32
CA LEU A 124 0.83 -11.00 18.11
C LEU A 124 0.55 -10.08 16.89
N THR A 125 -0.06 -10.60 15.83
CA THR A 125 -0.47 -9.83 14.64
C THR A 125 -1.73 -9.01 14.92
N ASP A 126 -2.68 -9.54 15.68
CA ASP A 126 -3.88 -8.81 16.11
C ASP A 126 -3.53 -7.60 17.00
N ALA A 127 -2.50 -7.70 17.85
CA ALA A 127 -2.04 -6.57 18.65
C ALA A 127 -1.44 -5.45 17.78
N SER A 128 -0.64 -5.78 16.74
CA SER A 128 -0.08 -4.79 15.82
C SER A 128 -1.14 -4.14 14.93
N HIS A 129 -2.17 -4.89 14.51
CA HIS A 129 -3.31 -4.36 13.75
C HIS A 129 -4.26 -3.52 14.61
N ARG A 130 -4.38 -3.81 15.91
CA ARG A 130 -5.10 -2.95 16.86
C ARG A 130 -4.41 -1.61 17.11
N ILE A 131 -3.07 -1.60 17.09
CA ILE A 131 -2.28 -0.37 17.28
C ILE A 131 -2.27 0.51 16.02
N SER A 132 -2.33 -0.07 14.82
CA SER A 132 -2.31 0.69 13.55
C SER A 132 -3.19 0.06 12.46
N PRO A 133 -4.51 0.05 12.63
CA PRO A 133 -5.42 -0.55 11.65
C PRO A 133 -5.46 0.17 10.29
N ASN A 134 -4.76 1.28 10.15
CA ASN A 134 -4.71 2.11 8.94
C ASN A 134 -3.39 1.97 8.15
N LEU A 135 -2.51 1.05 8.56
CA LEU A 135 -1.18 0.86 7.92
C LEU A 135 -1.15 -0.29 6.91
N THR A 136 -2.30 -0.75 6.43
CA THR A 136 -2.31 -1.76 5.36
C THR A 136 -2.04 -1.10 4.02
N GLY A 137 -1.30 -1.79 3.15
CA GLY A 137 -0.98 -1.35 1.79
C GLY A 137 -2.20 -1.40 0.85
N GLN A 138 -3.17 -2.26 1.15
CA GLN A 138 -4.31 -2.56 0.29
C GLN A 138 -5.39 -1.49 0.40
N ARG A 139 -5.55 -0.70 -0.65
CA ARG A 139 -6.52 0.40 -0.71
C ARG A 139 -6.95 0.72 -2.13
N CYS A 140 -8.14 1.30 -2.26
CA CYS A 140 -8.62 1.83 -3.53
C CYS A 140 -8.97 3.31 -3.37
N LEU A 141 -8.62 4.12 -4.37
CA LEU A 141 -8.95 5.54 -4.45
C LEU A 141 -8.92 6.01 -5.90
N ARG A 142 -9.32 7.26 -6.16
CA ARG A 142 -9.19 7.86 -7.51
C ARG A 142 -7.73 7.99 -7.90
N ARG A 143 -7.38 7.61 -9.13
CA ARG A 143 -6.00 7.66 -9.65
C ARG A 143 -5.35 9.03 -9.49
N LEU A 144 -6.05 10.10 -9.85
CA LEU A 144 -5.52 11.47 -9.72
C LEU A 144 -5.24 11.85 -8.26
N ASN A 145 -6.10 11.42 -7.33
CA ASN A 145 -5.90 11.64 -5.91
C ASN A 145 -4.69 10.87 -5.36
N ALA A 146 -4.47 9.64 -5.87
CA ALA A 146 -3.30 8.85 -5.53
C ALA A 146 -2.01 9.52 -6.01
N GLU A 147 -1.99 10.00 -7.24
CA GLU A 147 -0.85 10.69 -7.82
C GLU A 147 -0.48 11.96 -7.03
N GLN A 148 -1.47 12.80 -6.72
CA GLN A 148 -1.27 14.00 -5.91
C GLN A 148 -0.71 13.69 -4.53
N ALA A 149 -1.22 12.65 -3.87
CA ALA A 149 -0.77 12.25 -2.55
C ALA A 149 0.62 11.61 -2.54
N LEU A 150 0.97 10.83 -3.58
CA LEU A 150 2.24 10.10 -3.67
C LEU A 150 3.40 10.98 -4.15
N THR A 151 3.14 12.02 -4.96
CA THR A 151 4.20 12.89 -5.51
C THR A 151 5.15 13.46 -4.44
N PRO A 152 4.67 14.03 -3.32
CA PRO A 152 5.58 14.50 -2.26
C PRO A 152 6.23 13.35 -1.47
N LEU A 153 5.66 12.14 -1.52
CA LEU A 153 6.14 10.97 -0.77
C LEU A 153 7.18 10.15 -1.53
N ALA A 154 7.26 10.30 -2.85
CA ALA A 154 8.15 9.50 -3.71
C ALA A 154 9.63 9.61 -3.34
N LYS A 155 10.04 10.70 -2.67
CA LYS A 155 11.39 10.89 -2.14
C LYS A 155 11.61 10.23 -0.76
N ALA A 156 10.53 9.81 -0.09
CA ALA A 156 10.58 9.16 1.21
C ALA A 156 10.57 7.64 1.03
N ARG A 157 11.59 6.95 1.50
CA ARG A 157 11.71 5.48 1.33
C ARG A 157 10.65 4.66 2.07
N TYR A 158 9.99 5.26 3.07
CA TYR A 158 9.01 4.61 3.94
C TYR A 158 7.79 5.52 4.15
N GLY A 159 6.64 4.91 4.42
CA GLY A 159 5.47 5.67 4.86
C GLY A 159 4.44 6.01 3.78
N ALA A 160 4.44 5.32 2.63
CA ALA A 160 3.44 5.51 1.57
C ALA A 160 2.01 5.38 2.13
N GLU A 161 1.75 4.35 2.93
CA GLU A 161 0.44 4.07 3.51
C GLU A 161 0.01 5.15 4.51
N MET A 162 0.95 5.57 5.36
CA MET A 162 0.69 6.64 6.33
C MET A 162 0.50 7.97 5.61
N GLY A 163 1.33 8.27 4.61
CA GLY A 163 1.23 9.50 3.82
C GLY A 163 -0.10 9.62 3.10
N LEU A 164 -0.57 8.55 2.44
CA LEU A 164 -1.90 8.49 1.82
C LEU A 164 -3.02 8.70 2.86
N THR A 165 -2.90 8.08 4.04
CA THR A 165 -3.90 8.22 5.11
C THR A 165 -3.93 9.65 5.67
N ILE A 166 -2.78 10.29 5.84
CA ILE A 166 -2.69 11.69 6.28
C ILE A 166 -3.26 12.62 5.23
N HIS A 167 -2.92 12.40 3.95
CA HIS A 167 -3.47 13.18 2.85
C HIS A 167 -5.00 13.09 2.83
N ALA A 168 -5.56 11.89 2.90
CA ALA A 168 -6.99 11.65 2.93
C ALA A 168 -7.68 12.38 4.10
N ARG A 169 -7.07 12.36 5.30
CA ARG A 169 -7.59 13.08 6.47
C ARG A 169 -7.56 14.60 6.28
N ASN A 170 -6.47 15.14 5.72
CA ASN A 170 -6.33 16.57 5.46
C ASN A 170 -7.34 17.07 4.43
N GLN A 171 -7.74 16.20 3.50
CA GLN A 171 -8.76 16.47 2.49
C GLN A 171 -10.20 16.15 2.98
N ASN A 172 -10.37 15.71 4.23
CA ASN A 172 -11.65 15.27 4.81
C ASN A 172 -12.34 14.16 4.00
N TRP A 173 -11.57 13.25 3.41
CA TRP A 173 -12.13 12.14 2.65
C TRP A 173 -12.90 11.18 3.54
N LYS A 174 -14.05 10.72 3.06
CA LYS A 174 -14.77 9.60 3.65
C LYS A 174 -14.03 8.30 3.33
N ILE A 175 -13.61 7.60 4.38
CA ILE A 175 -12.85 6.34 4.27
C ILE A 175 -13.72 5.19 4.76
N ILE A 176 -13.87 4.16 3.94
CA ILE A 176 -14.54 2.90 4.33
C ILE A 176 -13.48 1.82 4.53
N LYS A 177 -13.58 1.10 5.66
CA LYS A 177 -12.74 -0.06 5.95
C LYS A 177 -13.45 -1.33 5.51
N ILE A 178 -12.72 -2.17 4.75
CA ILE A 178 -13.22 -3.44 4.23
C ILE A 178 -12.44 -4.58 4.91
N THR A 179 -13.14 -5.43 5.63
CA THR A 179 -12.51 -6.56 6.31
C THR A 179 -12.22 -7.69 5.31
N TRP A 180 -10.97 -8.18 5.32
CA TRP A 180 -10.50 -9.30 4.52
C TRP A 180 -10.17 -10.49 5.43
N PRO A 181 -11.13 -11.42 5.62
CA PRO A 181 -10.87 -12.62 6.42
C PRO A 181 -9.95 -13.58 5.67
N GLY A 182 -9.05 -14.25 6.39
CA GLY A 182 -8.15 -15.27 5.82
C GLY A 182 -6.98 -14.72 4.99
N VAL A 183 -6.85 -13.40 4.88
CA VAL A 183 -5.71 -12.78 4.18
C VAL A 183 -4.64 -12.38 5.19
N THR A 184 -3.38 -12.67 4.84
CA THR A 184 -2.20 -12.30 5.62
C THR A 184 -1.04 -11.93 4.70
N HIS A 185 0.04 -11.40 5.27
CA HIS A 185 1.31 -11.23 4.57
C HIS A 185 2.20 -12.44 4.76
N CYS A 186 3.03 -12.77 3.77
CA CYS A 186 4.10 -13.72 3.94
C CYS A 186 5.07 -13.20 5.01
N MET A 187 5.13 -13.92 6.16
CA MET A 187 6.13 -13.60 7.19
C MET A 187 7.49 -14.04 6.66
N LYS A 188 8.23 -13.12 6.04
CA LYS A 188 9.65 -13.36 5.76
C LYS A 188 10.31 -13.61 7.11
N GLU A 189 10.77 -14.84 7.35
CA GLU A 189 11.58 -15.17 8.54
C GLU A 189 12.83 -14.29 8.55
N LYS A 190 12.67 -13.09 9.07
CA LYS A 190 13.79 -12.19 9.30
C LYS A 190 14.48 -12.64 10.58
N LYS A 191 15.46 -13.54 10.46
CA LYS A 191 16.64 -13.55 11.34
C LYS A 191 17.41 -12.21 11.17
N ARG A 192 16.76 -11.08 11.31
CA ARG A 192 17.41 -9.77 11.43
C ARG A 192 17.38 -9.37 12.88
N LYS A 193 18.60 -9.18 13.44
CA LYS A 193 18.86 -8.76 14.82
C LYS A 193 17.88 -7.65 15.24
N VAL A 194 17.23 -7.83 16.38
CA VAL A 194 16.21 -6.94 16.99
C VAL A 194 16.63 -5.45 16.98
N ALA A 195 17.92 -5.14 17.09
CA ALA A 195 18.48 -3.78 17.02
C ALA A 195 18.28 -3.09 15.65
N ALA A 196 18.38 -3.82 14.54
CA ALA A 196 18.15 -3.26 13.20
C ALA A 196 16.67 -2.95 12.94
N GLY A 197 15.76 -3.72 13.55
CA GLY A 197 14.32 -3.47 13.50
C GLY A 197 13.91 -2.22 14.28
N LEU A 198 14.56 -1.93 15.41
CA LEU A 198 14.29 -0.73 16.19
C LEU A 198 14.79 0.55 15.47
N TYR A 199 15.99 0.48 14.89
CA TYR A 199 16.56 1.58 14.13
C TYR A 199 15.72 1.92 12.87
N SER A 200 15.24 0.92 12.15
CA SER A 200 14.35 1.14 10.99
C SER A 200 12.99 1.74 11.39
N ARG A 201 12.45 1.38 12.56
CA ARG A 201 11.24 2.00 13.12
C ARG A 201 11.46 3.45 13.53
N LEU A 202 12.59 3.78 14.15
CA LEU A 202 12.95 5.14 14.49
C LEU A 202 13.15 6.01 13.24
N GLN A 203 13.79 5.49 12.19
CA GLN A 203 13.89 6.18 10.90
C GLN A 203 12.51 6.39 10.27
N MET A 204 11.63 5.42 10.32
CA MET A 204 10.25 5.54 9.85
C MET A 204 9.51 6.66 10.61
N TYR A 205 9.60 6.72 11.93
CA TYR A 205 8.97 7.78 12.72
C TYR A 205 9.56 9.17 12.43
N HIS A 206 10.87 9.25 12.27
CA HIS A 206 11.55 10.51 11.91
C HIS A 206 11.10 11.01 10.52
N GLN A 207 10.96 10.12 9.54
CA GLN A 207 10.50 10.47 8.20
C GLN A 207 9.00 10.84 8.19
N ILE A 208 8.17 10.16 8.99
CA ILE A 208 6.77 10.55 9.19
C ILE A 208 6.70 11.96 9.77
N MET A 209 7.49 12.26 10.78
CA MET A 209 7.56 13.61 11.38
C MET A 209 8.08 14.65 10.37
N TYR A 210 9.06 14.31 9.56
CA TYR A 210 9.59 15.20 8.51
C TYR A 210 8.50 15.55 7.47
N VAL A 211 7.73 14.55 7.00
CA VAL A 211 6.61 14.77 6.07
C VAL A 211 5.51 15.63 6.72
N LEU A 212 5.20 15.39 8.00
CA LEU A 212 4.21 16.16 8.75
C LEU A 212 4.63 17.62 8.97
N THR A 213 5.94 17.89 9.17
CA THR A 213 6.43 19.25 9.44
C THR A 213 6.65 20.07 8.17
N ARG A 214 6.96 19.43 7.04
CA ARG A 214 7.23 20.11 5.77
C ARG A 214 5.97 20.51 5.00
N ASN A 215 4.83 19.93 5.32
CA ASN A 215 3.53 20.28 4.73
C ASN A 215 2.88 21.52 5.39
N LYS A 216 3.69 22.39 6.01
CA LYS A 216 3.30 23.69 6.54
C LYS A 216 3.35 24.77 5.47
N SER A 217 2.48 24.71 4.49
CA SER A 217 1.97 25.92 3.83
C SER A 217 0.55 26.18 4.35
N GLY A 218 0.49 26.92 5.45
CA GLY A 218 -0.63 27.74 5.85
C GLY A 218 -1.88 27.08 6.38
N ARG A 219 -1.81 26.39 7.56
CA ARG A 219 -2.86 26.49 8.61
C ARG A 219 -2.40 25.77 9.87
N SER A 220 -2.51 26.46 10.98
CA SER A 220 -2.12 26.06 12.34
C SER A 220 -2.55 24.63 12.72
N PHE A 221 -1.59 23.70 12.81
CA PHE A 221 -1.81 22.31 13.21
C PHE A 221 -1.72 22.12 14.74
N ARG A 222 -1.83 23.22 15.53
CA ARG A 222 -1.61 23.19 16.99
C ARG A 222 -2.75 22.62 17.83
N HIS A 223 -3.93 22.33 17.29
CA HIS A 223 -5.11 22.11 18.17
C HIS A 223 -5.75 20.71 18.17
N ARG A 224 -5.23 19.67 17.54
CA ARG A 224 -5.91 18.34 17.57
C ARG A 224 -5.04 17.10 17.80
N PHE A 225 -3.81 17.22 18.21
CA PHE A 225 -3.04 16.05 18.67
C PHE A 225 -2.85 16.14 20.20
N ASN A 226 -3.75 15.50 20.93
CA ASN A 226 -3.67 15.38 22.38
C ASN A 226 -2.75 14.19 22.73
N PHE A 227 -1.45 14.46 22.82
CA PHE A 227 -0.40 13.48 23.18
C PHE A 227 -0.51 12.96 24.62
N ARG A 228 -1.47 13.42 25.42
CA ARG A 228 -1.60 13.04 26.85
C ARG A 228 -2.19 11.64 27.10
N ARG A 229 -2.54 10.84 26.07
CA ARG A 229 -3.10 9.49 26.26
C ARG A 229 -2.15 8.34 25.94
N PHE A 230 -0.89 8.57 25.65
CA PHE A 230 0.12 7.51 25.52
C PHE A 230 0.99 7.47 26.79
N ARG A 231 0.51 6.79 27.82
CA ARG A 231 1.39 6.29 28.89
C ARG A 231 2.04 5.00 28.38
N TRP A 232 3.35 5.02 28.30
CA TRP A 232 4.16 3.83 28.12
C TRP A 232 4.09 3.00 29.41
N PRO A 233 3.88 1.68 29.34
CA PRO A 233 4.23 0.83 30.47
C PRO A 233 5.75 0.77 30.52
N VAL A 234 6.31 1.32 31.59
CA VAL A 234 7.69 1.06 32.02
C VAL A 234 7.62 -0.28 32.76
N GLN A 235 8.16 -1.32 32.16
CA GLN A 235 8.92 -2.43 32.75
C GLN A 235 9.40 -3.35 31.64
#